data_4186a2b57caf5632fd744d9f8cb3e03d
#
_entry.id   4186a2b57caf5632fd744d9f8cb3e03d
#
_cell.length_a   1.000
_cell.length_b   1.000
_cell.length_c   1.000
_cell.angle_alpha   90.00
_cell.angle_beta   90.00
_cell.angle_gamma   90.00
#
_symmetry.space_group_name_H-M   'P 1'
#
loop_
_entity.id
_entity.type
_entity.pdbx_description
1 polymer ?
#
loop_
_entity_poly.entity_id
_entity_poly.type
_entity_poly.pdbx_seq_one_letter_code
_entity_poly.pdbx_strand_id
1 'polypeptide(L)'
;MSNKFFVVKKYIDQMDYYGLLASGAPSDEFDIETKEISAKISDDHSVQDIAVIIASVFNEYFDQHDDAKAFLSVAEQIKNELPK
;
A
#
# COMPACT_ATOMS: atom_id res chain seq x y z
N MET A 1 -13.15 -13.57 -5.17
CA MET A 1 -12.15 -12.52 -5.42
C MET A 1 -12.19 -11.48 -4.33
N SER A 2 -11.05 -11.13 -3.85
CA SER A 2 -10.97 -10.22 -2.72
C SER A 2 -10.98 -8.77 -3.21
N ASN A 3 -11.98 -8.00 -2.79
CA ASN A 3 -12.00 -6.56 -3.05
C ASN A 3 -10.83 -5.87 -2.36
N LYS A 4 -10.27 -6.52 -1.34
CA LYS A 4 -9.14 -5.96 -0.60
C LYS A 4 -7.96 -5.66 -1.51
N PHE A 5 -7.60 -6.60 -2.38
CA PHE A 5 -6.47 -6.38 -3.29
C PHE A 5 -6.71 -5.15 -4.16
N PHE A 6 -7.91 -5.02 -4.72
CA PHE A 6 -8.19 -3.91 -5.63
C PHE A 6 -8.26 -2.57 -4.91
N VAL A 7 -8.77 -2.56 -3.67
CA VAL A 7 -8.76 -1.33 -2.87
C VAL A 7 -7.33 -0.91 -2.58
N VAL A 8 -6.50 -1.85 -2.14
CA VAL A 8 -5.10 -1.56 -1.83
C VAL A 8 -4.38 -1.09 -3.10
N LYS A 9 -4.57 -1.80 -4.21
CA LYS A 9 -3.94 -1.45 -5.48
C LYS A 9 -4.29 -0.02 -5.90
N LYS A 10 -5.57 0.34 -5.81
CA LYS A 10 -6.04 1.66 -6.20
C LYS A 10 -5.27 2.77 -5.50
N TYR A 11 -5.12 2.66 -4.18
CA TYR A 11 -4.47 3.71 -3.42
C TYR A 11 -2.96 3.64 -3.46
N ILE A 12 -2.39 2.44 -3.56
CA ILE A 12 -0.94 2.31 -3.75
C ILE A 12 -0.53 2.89 -5.11
N ASP A 13 -1.30 2.63 -6.16
CA ASP A 13 -0.99 3.17 -7.48
C ASP A 13 -1.16 4.70 -7.50
N GLN A 14 -2.18 5.23 -6.81
CA GLN A 14 -2.36 6.68 -6.71
C GLN A 14 -1.21 7.33 -5.95
N MET A 15 -0.71 6.68 -4.92
CA MET A 15 0.45 7.17 -4.18
C MET A 15 1.69 7.25 -5.08
N ASP A 16 1.81 6.31 -6.00
CA ASP A 16 2.87 6.27 -7.01
C ASP A 16 4.25 6.45 -6.37
N TYR A 17 4.65 5.43 -5.62
CA TYR A 17 5.89 5.43 -4.85
C TYR A 17 7.06 5.86 -5.74
N TYR A 18 7.74 6.95 -5.34
CA TYR A 18 8.83 7.58 -6.08
C TYR A 18 8.45 8.00 -7.50
N GLY A 19 7.16 8.13 -7.80
CA GLY A 19 6.71 8.56 -9.12
C GLY A 19 7.02 7.58 -10.23
N LEU A 20 7.12 6.30 -9.92
CA LEU A 20 7.51 5.30 -10.92
C LEU A 20 6.47 5.16 -12.04
N LEU A 21 5.17 5.18 -11.70
CA LEU A 21 4.14 5.08 -12.72
C LEU A 21 4.12 6.32 -13.62
N ALA A 22 4.28 7.50 -13.01
CA ALA A 22 4.34 8.75 -13.76
C ALA A 22 5.58 8.80 -14.66
N SER A 23 6.64 8.09 -14.31
CA SER A 23 7.88 8.03 -15.09
C SER A 23 7.83 7.01 -16.22
N GLY A 24 6.72 6.29 -16.38
CA GLY A 24 6.55 5.34 -17.46
C GLY A 24 6.66 3.88 -17.09
N ALA A 25 6.73 3.55 -15.80
CA ALA A 25 6.73 2.16 -15.38
C ALA A 25 5.40 1.50 -15.72
N PRO A 26 5.38 0.15 -15.91
CA PRO A 26 4.15 -0.55 -16.22
C PRO A 26 3.10 -0.38 -15.12
N SER A 27 1.83 -0.50 -15.48
CA SER A 27 0.72 -0.35 -14.52
C SER A 27 0.74 -1.39 -13.41
N ASP A 28 1.48 -2.49 -13.59
CA ASP A 28 1.61 -3.53 -12.57
C ASP A 28 2.90 -3.40 -11.74
N GLU A 29 3.55 -2.25 -11.80
CA GLU A 29 4.83 -2.01 -11.12
C GLU A 29 4.77 -2.36 -9.63
N PHE A 30 3.66 -2.04 -8.98
CA PHE A 30 3.51 -2.25 -7.54
C PHE A 30 2.66 -3.47 -7.19
N ASP A 31 2.36 -4.35 -8.14
CA ASP A 31 1.42 -5.44 -7.89
C ASP A 31 1.95 -6.46 -6.87
N ILE A 32 3.24 -6.75 -6.89
CA ILE A 32 3.85 -7.69 -5.94
C ILE A 32 3.73 -7.13 -4.52
N GLU A 33 4.10 -5.87 -4.35
CA GLU A 33 4.00 -5.19 -3.06
C GLU A 33 2.55 -5.09 -2.59
N THR A 34 1.65 -4.74 -3.51
CA THR A 34 0.23 -4.64 -3.22
C THR A 34 -0.34 -5.98 -2.74
N LYS A 35 0.06 -7.07 -3.39
CA LYS A 35 -0.39 -8.40 -3.03
C LYS A 35 0.05 -8.75 -1.60
N GLU A 36 1.30 -8.46 -1.29
CA GLU A 36 1.82 -8.75 0.05
C GLU A 36 1.15 -7.87 1.11
N ILE A 37 0.97 -6.58 0.82
CA ILE A 37 0.30 -5.67 1.74
C ILE A 37 -1.13 -6.14 1.99
N SER A 38 -1.87 -6.47 0.95
CA SER A 38 -3.26 -6.88 1.10
C SER A 38 -3.38 -8.20 1.88
N ALA A 39 -2.40 -9.08 1.76
CA ALA A 39 -2.39 -10.33 2.51
C ALA A 39 -2.13 -10.10 4.01
N LYS A 40 -1.46 -9.01 4.35
CA LYS A 40 -1.09 -8.72 5.74
C LYS A 40 -2.10 -7.85 6.48
N ILE A 41 -2.93 -7.11 5.75
CA ILE A 41 -3.92 -6.22 6.37
C ILE A 41 -5.14 -7.01 6.83
N SER A 42 -5.62 -6.74 8.04
CA SER A 42 -6.88 -7.30 8.53
C SER A 42 -7.78 -6.19 9.04
N ASP A 43 -9.06 -6.53 9.25
CA ASP A 43 -10.09 -5.54 9.58
C ASP A 43 -9.84 -4.83 10.92
N ASP A 44 -9.15 -5.50 11.84
CA ASP A 44 -8.89 -4.94 13.16
C ASP A 44 -7.59 -4.14 13.24
N HIS A 45 -6.89 -3.99 12.12
CA HIS A 45 -5.70 -3.13 12.10
C HIS A 45 -6.12 -1.66 12.10
N SER A 46 -5.41 -0.85 12.87
CA SER A 46 -5.60 0.60 12.86
C SER A 46 -4.95 1.20 11.62
N VAL A 47 -5.23 2.49 11.37
CA VAL A 47 -4.55 3.22 10.29
C VAL A 47 -3.04 3.16 10.47
N GLN A 48 -2.56 3.33 11.70
CA GLN A 48 -1.13 3.26 11.99
C GLN A 48 -0.55 1.88 11.70
N ASP A 49 -1.28 0.83 12.05
CA ASP A 49 -0.83 -0.54 11.78
C ASP A 49 -0.70 -0.77 10.27
N ILE A 50 -1.67 -0.28 9.51
CA ILE A 50 -1.65 -0.41 8.05
C ILE A 50 -0.46 0.36 7.48
N ALA A 51 -0.21 1.56 7.98
CA ALA A 51 0.93 2.36 7.52
C ALA A 51 2.24 1.66 7.78
N VAL A 52 2.38 1.02 8.95
CA VAL A 52 3.59 0.24 9.28
C VAL A 52 3.75 -0.93 8.31
N ILE A 53 2.66 -1.63 8.01
CA ILE A 53 2.70 -2.74 7.05
C ILE A 53 3.16 -2.25 5.69
N ILE A 54 2.58 -1.14 5.19
CA ILE A 54 2.96 -0.58 3.89
C ILE A 54 4.44 -0.21 3.90
N ALA A 55 4.88 0.49 4.95
CA ALA A 55 6.28 0.91 5.05
C ALA A 55 7.22 -0.28 5.05
N SER A 56 6.89 -1.33 5.80
CA SER A 56 7.77 -2.50 5.89
C SER A 56 7.90 -3.21 4.55
N VAL A 57 6.80 -3.31 3.81
CA VAL A 57 6.83 -3.96 2.49
C VAL A 57 7.66 -3.15 1.49
N PHE A 58 7.40 -1.84 1.40
CA PHE A 58 8.14 -1.01 0.45
C PHE A 58 9.61 -0.88 0.84
N ASN A 59 9.92 -0.79 2.13
CA ASN A 59 11.31 -0.72 2.57
C ASN A 59 12.07 -1.99 2.20
N GLU A 60 11.41 -3.14 2.31
CA GLU A 60 12.03 -4.41 1.97
C GLU A 60 12.28 -4.53 0.48
N TYR A 61 11.26 -4.22 -0.34
CA TYR A 61 11.37 -4.42 -1.80
C TYR A 61 12.24 -3.36 -2.48
N PHE A 62 12.31 -2.16 -1.93
CA PHE A 62 13.07 -1.06 -2.55
C PHE A 62 14.31 -0.67 -1.77
N ASP A 63 14.65 -1.44 -0.73
CA ASP A 63 15.84 -1.21 0.09
C ASP A 63 15.88 0.23 0.63
N GLN A 64 14.75 0.67 1.19
CA GLN A 64 14.61 2.01 1.74
C GLN A 64 14.35 1.95 3.24
N HIS A 65 14.35 3.11 3.88
CA HIS A 65 14.12 3.24 5.31
C HIS A 65 13.09 4.33 5.57
N ASP A 66 11.98 4.30 4.84
CA ASP A 66 10.91 5.28 4.99
C ASP A 66 10.17 5.05 6.30
N ASP A 67 9.79 6.17 6.94
CA ASP A 67 8.96 6.14 8.13
C ASP A 67 7.53 5.80 7.77
N ALA A 68 6.85 5.03 8.62
CA ALA A 68 5.43 4.70 8.43
C ALA A 68 4.58 5.96 8.29
N LYS A 69 5.02 7.07 8.89
CA LYS A 69 4.32 8.35 8.81
C LYS A 69 4.10 8.78 7.35
N ALA A 70 5.00 8.43 6.46
CA ALA A 70 4.89 8.78 5.04
C ALA A 70 3.69 8.09 4.38
N PHE A 71 3.18 7.03 4.98
CA PHE A 71 2.09 6.23 4.40
C PHE A 71 0.78 6.36 5.17
N LEU A 72 0.69 7.26 6.14
CA LEU A 72 -0.54 7.40 6.93
C LEU A 72 -1.73 7.80 6.08
N SER A 73 -1.54 8.72 5.14
CA SER A 73 -2.63 9.18 4.29
C SER A 73 -3.20 8.04 3.44
N VAL A 74 -2.32 7.28 2.80
CA VAL A 74 -2.77 6.17 1.97
C VAL A 74 -3.39 5.06 2.83
N ALA A 75 -2.84 4.84 4.02
CA ALA A 75 -3.39 3.84 4.95
C ALA A 75 -4.80 4.21 5.38
N GLU A 76 -5.04 5.50 5.64
CA GLU A 76 -6.37 5.98 6.02
C GLU A 76 -7.38 5.76 4.90
N GLN A 77 -6.99 6.08 3.67
CA GLN A 77 -7.85 5.88 2.51
C GLN A 77 -8.19 4.41 2.33
N ILE A 78 -7.22 3.53 2.48
CA ILE A 78 -7.44 2.10 2.36
C ILE A 78 -8.41 1.62 3.43
N LYS A 79 -8.16 1.98 4.68
CA LYS A 79 -9.01 1.54 5.79
C LYS A 79 -10.46 2.01 5.61
N ASN A 80 -10.63 3.24 5.17
CA ASN A 80 -11.97 3.81 5.00
C ASN A 80 -12.77 3.10 3.90
N GLU A 81 -12.10 2.58 2.89
CA GLU A 81 -12.78 1.94 1.77
C GLU A 81 -12.92 0.43 1.92
N LEU A 82 -12.13 -0.20 2.77
CA LEU A 82 -12.23 -1.65 2.96
C LEU A 82 -13.57 -2.04 3.54
N PRO A 83 -14.18 -3.14 3.06
CA PRO A 83 -15.43 -3.66 3.64
C PRO A 83 -15.20 -4.03 5.10
N LYS A 84 -16.22 -3.77 5.93
CA LYS A 84 -16.17 -4.11 7.34
C LYS A 84 -16.89 -5.41 7.63
#